data_e47bc4e27fb0aad505961bd814ce1531
#
_entry.id   e47bc4e27fb0aad505961bd814ce1531
#
_cell.length_a   1.000
_cell.length_b   1.000
_cell.length_c   1.000
_cell.angle_alpha   90.00
_cell.angle_beta   90.00
_cell.angle_gamma   90.00
#
_symmetry.space_group_name_H-M   'P 1'
#
loop_
_entity.id
_entity.type
_entity.pdbx_description
1 polymer ?
#
loop_
_entity_poly.entity_id
_entity_poly.type
_entity_poly.pdbx_seq_one_letter_code
_entity_poly.pdbx_strand_id
1 'polypeptide(L)'
;MGNDLTRFYSTAFLGVRVVASGSLQHVVSTVKDTLDDRDLTQLLIFDDTSGKQIDVDFRGKTDDVLHRLGEQFGDLPPDTEVDHQPARRVGRPKLGVVSGEVTLLPRHWEWLKSQPGGASVTLRKLIDEARHAGGEQSKRRESQEATYYFMTAMAGNFHHYEEALRALYAGDVDRFYHYIDDWAPDIRDYIKKLSANAFPEESF
;
A
#
# COMPACT_ATOMS: atom_id res chain seq x y z
N MET A 1 -1.46 8.66 -18.57
CA MET A 1 -0.79 8.67 -17.27
C MET A 1 -1.81 9.23 -16.29
N GLY A 2 -2.53 8.37 -15.59
CA GLY A 2 -3.50 8.78 -14.57
C GLY A 2 -2.72 9.22 -13.34
N ASN A 3 -2.91 10.47 -12.94
CA ASN A 3 -2.44 11.01 -11.67
C ASN A 3 -3.26 10.33 -10.58
N ASP A 4 -2.68 9.30 -9.96
CA ASP A 4 -3.31 8.55 -8.87
C ASP A 4 -3.12 9.33 -7.57
N LEU A 5 -4.03 10.29 -7.36
CA LEU A 5 -4.00 11.25 -6.23
C LEU A 5 -4.41 10.61 -4.88
N THR A 6 -4.70 9.31 -4.86
CA THR A 6 -4.93 8.54 -3.62
C THR A 6 -3.63 8.15 -2.90
N ARG A 7 -2.48 8.64 -3.36
CA ARG A 7 -1.14 8.15 -3.00
C ARG A 7 -0.54 8.71 -1.72
N PHE A 8 -1.19 9.62 -1.02
CA PHE A 8 -0.56 10.32 0.10
C PHE A 8 -1.33 10.21 1.41
N TYR A 9 -1.82 8.99 1.72
CA TYR A 9 -2.23 8.71 3.08
C TYR A 9 -1.00 8.45 3.94
N SER A 10 -0.99 9.01 5.13
CA SER A 10 0.13 8.92 6.05
C SER A 10 -0.33 8.81 7.48
N THR A 11 0.54 8.31 8.33
CA THR A 11 0.31 8.18 9.77
C THR A 11 1.51 8.76 10.53
N ALA A 12 1.23 9.65 11.47
CA ALA A 12 2.23 10.33 12.30
C ALA A 12 2.32 9.69 13.69
N PHE A 13 3.55 9.47 14.13
CA PHE A 13 3.88 8.86 15.42
C PHE A 13 4.69 9.81 16.29
N LEU A 14 4.30 9.96 17.55
CA LEU A 14 5.13 10.57 18.58
C LEU A 14 5.55 9.46 19.57
N GLY A 15 6.82 9.07 19.50
CA GLY A 15 7.30 7.84 20.15
C GLY A 15 6.59 6.62 19.57
N VAL A 16 5.88 5.86 20.39
CA VAL A 16 5.15 4.65 19.97
C VAL A 16 3.65 4.87 19.75
N ARG A 17 3.16 6.11 19.87
CA ARG A 17 1.73 6.43 19.75
C ARG A 17 1.41 7.15 18.46
N VAL A 18 0.32 6.78 17.81
CA VAL A 18 -0.28 7.50 16.69
C VAL A 18 -0.86 8.83 17.20
N VAL A 19 -0.51 9.93 16.55
CA VAL A 19 -1.04 11.28 16.87
C VAL A 19 -1.93 11.85 15.78
N ALA A 20 -1.73 11.43 14.52
CA ALA A 20 -2.60 11.78 13.39
C ALA A 20 -2.50 10.72 12.29
N SER A 21 -3.58 10.54 11.52
CA SER A 21 -3.62 9.66 10.34
C SER A 21 -4.61 10.22 9.33
N GLY A 22 -4.30 10.13 8.04
CA GLY A 22 -5.14 10.64 6.96
C GLY A 22 -4.33 11.11 5.77
N SER A 23 -4.85 12.07 4.98
CA SER A 23 -4.07 12.71 3.94
C SER A 23 -2.83 13.38 4.53
N LEU A 24 -1.73 13.43 3.79
CA LEU A 24 -0.49 14.03 4.29
C LEU A 24 -0.69 15.50 4.72
N GLN A 25 -1.52 16.26 3.99
CA GLN A 25 -1.87 17.63 4.37
C GLN A 25 -2.62 17.69 5.70
N HIS A 26 -3.62 16.82 5.88
CA HIS A 26 -4.38 16.72 7.13
C HIS A 26 -3.47 16.37 8.31
N VAL A 27 -2.61 15.37 8.14
CA VAL A 27 -1.66 14.95 9.17
C VAL A 27 -0.74 16.11 9.54
N VAL A 28 -0.14 16.79 8.56
CA VAL A 28 0.80 17.90 8.78
C VAL A 28 0.11 19.09 9.48
N SER A 29 -1.10 19.47 9.04
CA SER A 29 -1.87 20.53 9.70
C SER A 29 -2.20 20.16 11.14
N THR A 30 -2.74 18.96 11.36
CA THR A 30 -3.15 18.49 12.70
C THR A 30 -1.98 18.49 13.67
N VAL A 31 -0.83 17.93 13.30
CA VAL A 31 0.33 17.87 14.19
C VAL A 31 0.94 19.24 14.45
N LYS A 32 0.95 20.12 13.43
CA LYS A 32 1.46 21.50 13.60
C LYS A 32 0.59 22.35 14.50
N ASP A 33 -0.73 22.11 14.51
CA ASP A 33 -1.68 22.86 15.34
C ASP A 33 -1.80 22.29 16.77
N THR A 34 -1.45 21.01 16.98
CA THR A 34 -1.65 20.32 18.27
C THR A 34 -0.38 20.04 19.06
N LEU A 35 0.78 19.97 18.40
CA LEU A 35 2.05 19.64 19.04
C LEU A 35 2.93 20.88 19.21
N ASP A 36 3.75 20.90 20.25
CA ASP A 36 4.76 21.93 20.42
C ASP A 36 6.02 21.66 19.55
N ASP A 37 6.91 22.66 19.44
CA ASP A 37 8.11 22.55 18.61
C ASP A 37 9.05 21.43 19.08
N ARG A 38 9.03 21.05 20.35
CA ARG A 38 9.84 19.98 20.90
C ARG A 38 9.32 18.61 20.44
N ASP A 39 8.01 18.41 20.50
CA ASP A 39 7.36 17.19 20.05
C ASP A 39 7.49 17.02 18.52
N LEU A 40 7.38 18.11 17.76
CA LEU A 40 7.58 18.10 16.31
C LEU A 40 8.99 17.64 15.90
N THR A 41 10.04 17.86 16.74
CA THR A 41 11.39 17.35 16.46
C THR A 41 11.53 15.83 16.63
N GLN A 42 10.60 15.19 17.35
CA GLN A 42 10.58 13.75 17.60
C GLN A 42 9.50 13.03 16.81
N LEU A 43 8.73 13.78 16.02
CA LEU A 43 7.64 13.25 15.22
C LEU A 43 8.18 12.48 14.03
N LEU A 44 7.63 11.30 13.78
CA LEU A 44 7.89 10.52 12.60
C LEU A 44 6.60 10.35 11.82
N ILE A 45 6.63 10.64 10.51
CA ILE A 45 5.50 10.48 9.61
C ILE A 45 5.84 9.38 8.62
N PHE A 46 4.93 8.44 8.41
CA PHE A 46 5.11 7.32 7.49
C PHE A 46 4.04 7.35 6.39
N ASP A 47 4.47 7.07 5.18
CA ASP A 47 3.57 6.81 4.04
C ASP A 47 2.89 5.45 4.23
N ASP A 48 1.56 5.43 4.21
CA ASP A 48 0.75 4.25 4.50
C ASP A 48 0.82 3.17 3.39
N THR A 49 1.36 3.52 2.22
CA THR A 49 1.53 2.58 1.11
C THR A 49 2.90 1.91 1.12
N SER A 50 3.95 2.69 1.32
CA SER A 50 5.33 2.22 1.23
C SER A 50 5.99 1.92 2.58
N GLY A 51 5.37 2.33 3.71
CA GLY A 51 5.93 2.23 5.04
C GLY A 51 7.18 3.09 5.27
N LYS A 52 7.54 3.94 4.31
CA LYS A 52 8.73 4.80 4.39
C LYS A 52 8.43 6.07 5.16
N GLN A 53 9.45 6.56 5.86
CA GLN A 53 9.36 7.84 6.53
C GLN A 53 9.29 8.99 5.53
N ILE A 54 8.43 9.96 5.82
CA ILE A 54 8.28 11.23 5.09
C ILE A 54 8.90 12.33 5.96
N ASP A 55 9.91 13.00 5.42
CA ASP A 55 10.52 14.14 6.09
C ASP A 55 9.74 15.41 5.77
N VAL A 56 9.29 16.13 6.81
CA VAL A 56 8.56 17.38 6.70
C VAL A 56 9.29 18.49 7.45
N ASP A 57 9.49 19.63 6.78
CA ASP A 57 10.04 20.83 7.40
C ASP A 57 8.94 21.63 8.10
N PHE A 58 8.84 21.50 9.43
CA PHE A 58 7.84 22.16 10.27
C PHE A 58 8.16 23.61 10.66
N ARG A 59 9.19 24.24 10.10
CA ARG A 59 9.54 25.64 10.39
C ARG A 59 8.49 26.61 9.85
N GLY A 60 8.20 27.67 10.58
CA GLY A 60 7.22 28.70 10.21
C GLY A 60 5.78 28.33 10.61
N LYS A 61 4.81 29.03 10.01
CA LYS A 61 3.38 28.78 10.24
C LYS A 61 2.90 27.57 9.45
N THR A 62 1.72 27.07 9.79
CA THR A 62 1.08 25.93 9.11
C THR A 62 1.00 26.15 7.60
N ASP A 63 0.61 27.36 7.13
CA ASP A 63 0.55 27.69 5.70
C ASP A 63 1.92 27.62 5.00
N ASP A 64 2.99 28.04 5.69
CA ASP A 64 4.35 27.97 5.13
C ASP A 64 4.82 26.50 4.99
N VAL A 65 4.44 25.65 5.94
CA VAL A 65 4.74 24.21 5.91
C VAL A 65 3.98 23.53 4.76
N LEU A 66 2.68 23.82 4.63
CA LEU A 66 1.84 23.26 3.56
C LEU A 66 2.30 23.73 2.17
N HIS A 67 2.75 24.96 2.02
CA HIS A 67 3.31 25.46 0.76
C HIS A 67 4.55 24.69 0.35
N ARG A 68 5.52 24.50 1.26
CA ARG A 68 6.73 23.69 1.00
C ARG A 68 6.39 22.23 0.69
N LEU A 69 5.38 21.68 1.36
CA LEU A 69 4.89 20.33 1.09
C LEU A 69 4.36 20.21 -0.35
N GLY A 70 3.60 21.20 -0.81
CA GLY A 70 3.12 21.29 -2.19
C GLY A 70 4.25 21.39 -3.23
N GLU A 71 5.31 22.14 -2.93
CA GLU A 71 6.50 22.20 -3.79
C GLU A 71 7.25 20.86 -3.86
N GLN A 72 7.32 20.12 -2.76
CA GLN A 72 8.03 18.84 -2.67
C GLN A 72 7.27 17.68 -3.32
N PHE A 73 5.95 17.61 -3.15
CA PHE A 73 5.11 16.47 -3.56
C PHE A 73 4.13 16.79 -4.70
N GLY A 74 4.08 18.03 -5.18
CA GLY A 74 3.10 18.52 -6.15
C GLY A 74 1.80 18.97 -5.48
N ASP A 75 0.83 19.45 -6.29
CA ASP A 75 -0.49 19.86 -5.79
C ASP A 75 -1.19 18.67 -5.14
N LEU A 76 -1.18 18.64 -3.82
CA LEU A 76 -1.92 17.66 -3.02
C LEU A 76 -3.41 18.01 -3.09
N PRO A 77 -4.31 17.04 -3.28
CA PRO A 77 -5.74 17.33 -3.31
C PRO A 77 -6.20 17.89 -1.96
N PRO A 78 -7.12 18.88 -1.95
CA PRO A 78 -7.71 19.38 -0.72
C PRO A 78 -8.46 18.27 0.00
N ASP A 79 -8.51 18.32 1.35
CA ASP A 79 -9.31 17.44 2.20
C ASP A 79 -10.81 17.58 1.90
N THR A 80 -11.26 16.97 0.83
CA THR A 80 -12.69 16.78 0.58
C THR A 80 -13.00 15.33 0.94
N GLU A 81 -13.87 15.15 1.94
CA GLU A 81 -14.50 13.87 2.23
C GLU A 81 -15.02 13.29 0.91
N VAL A 82 -14.43 12.17 0.49
CA VAL A 82 -14.84 11.50 -0.75
C VAL A 82 -16.17 10.82 -0.48
N ASP A 83 -17.25 11.55 -0.76
CA ASP A 83 -18.59 10.95 -0.86
C ASP A 83 -18.55 9.96 -2.04
N HIS A 84 -18.51 8.68 -1.72
CA HIS A 84 -18.58 7.59 -2.68
C HIS A 84 -19.99 7.48 -3.26
N GLN A 85 -20.36 8.42 -4.15
CA GLN A 85 -21.48 8.18 -5.05
C GLN A 85 -20.99 7.41 -6.28
N PRO A 86 -21.45 6.18 -6.50
CA PRO A 86 -21.10 5.44 -7.71
C PRO A 86 -21.75 6.14 -8.90
N ALA A 87 -20.92 6.68 -9.79
CA ALA A 87 -21.38 7.23 -11.07
C ALA A 87 -22.13 6.14 -11.84
N ARG A 88 -23.44 6.29 -12.02
CA ARG A 88 -24.28 5.44 -12.86
C ARG A 88 -23.78 5.50 -14.30
N ARG A 89 -22.99 4.52 -14.70
CA ARG A 89 -22.66 4.31 -16.12
C ARG A 89 -23.83 3.65 -16.82
N VAL A 90 -24.52 4.42 -17.62
CA VAL A 90 -25.54 3.95 -18.56
C VAL A 90 -24.80 3.38 -19.80
N GLY A 91 -25.00 2.11 -20.07
CA GLY A 91 -24.54 1.43 -21.29
C GLY A 91 -23.56 0.29 -21.02
N ARG A 92 -23.83 -0.86 -21.67
CA ARG A 92 -22.94 -2.03 -21.68
C ARG A 92 -21.59 -1.62 -22.29
N PRO A 93 -20.44 -1.75 -21.57
CA PRO A 93 -19.14 -1.43 -22.14
C PRO A 93 -18.93 -2.29 -23.38
N LYS A 94 -18.62 -1.67 -24.55
CA LYS A 94 -18.11 -2.42 -25.69
C LYS A 94 -16.81 -3.08 -25.23
N LEU A 95 -16.77 -4.42 -25.15
CA LEU A 95 -15.51 -5.15 -25.04
C LEU A 95 -14.70 -4.78 -26.29
N GLY A 96 -13.72 -3.87 -26.13
CA GLY A 96 -12.80 -3.46 -27.18
C GLY A 96 -11.84 -4.60 -27.48
N VAL A 97 -12.34 -5.63 -28.20
CA VAL A 97 -11.49 -6.74 -28.66
C VAL A 97 -10.70 -6.22 -29.85
N VAL A 98 -9.38 -6.12 -29.67
CA VAL A 98 -8.43 -5.83 -30.74
C VAL A 98 -7.82 -7.16 -31.22
N SER A 99 -7.82 -7.40 -32.53
CA SER A 99 -7.15 -8.60 -33.10
C SER A 99 -5.64 -8.38 -33.10
N GLY A 100 -4.89 -9.38 -32.66
CA GLY A 100 -3.43 -9.42 -32.70
C GLY A 100 -2.95 -10.76 -33.26
N GLU A 101 -1.74 -10.79 -33.79
CA GLU A 101 -1.10 -12.00 -34.27
C GLU A 101 -0.17 -12.58 -33.20
N VAL A 102 -0.28 -13.88 -32.95
CA VAL A 102 0.54 -14.60 -31.96
C VAL A 102 1.13 -15.85 -32.63
N THR A 103 2.45 -15.99 -32.54
CA THR A 103 3.16 -17.17 -33.02
C THR A 103 3.33 -18.17 -31.88
N LEU A 104 2.79 -19.39 -32.06
CA LEU A 104 2.86 -20.49 -31.10
C LEU A 104 3.36 -21.75 -31.77
N LEU A 105 3.98 -22.65 -30.97
CA LEU A 105 4.37 -23.97 -31.49
C LEU A 105 3.14 -24.80 -31.87
N PRO A 106 3.25 -25.72 -32.87
CA PRO A 106 2.12 -26.56 -33.32
C PRO A 106 1.40 -27.27 -32.17
N ARG A 107 2.15 -27.86 -31.24
CA ARG A 107 1.59 -28.51 -30.04
C ARG A 107 0.75 -27.59 -29.15
N HIS A 108 1.08 -26.30 -29.10
CA HIS A 108 0.31 -25.33 -28.33
C HIS A 108 -1.01 -25.01 -29.01
N TRP A 109 -1.00 -24.93 -30.36
CA TRP A 109 -2.23 -24.73 -31.13
C TRP A 109 -3.18 -25.94 -31.06
N GLU A 110 -2.64 -27.17 -31.08
CA GLU A 110 -3.42 -28.40 -30.93
C GLU A 110 -4.11 -28.43 -29.56
N TRP A 111 -3.34 -28.14 -28.50
CA TRP A 111 -3.87 -28.08 -27.14
C TRP A 111 -4.92 -26.97 -26.96
N LEU A 112 -4.68 -25.76 -27.47
CA LEU A 112 -5.63 -24.65 -27.38
C LEU A 112 -6.94 -24.96 -28.13
N LYS A 113 -6.88 -25.63 -29.29
CA LYS A 113 -8.05 -26.02 -30.04
C LYS A 113 -8.86 -27.11 -29.35
N SER A 114 -8.24 -27.96 -28.55
CA SER A 114 -8.92 -29.00 -27.76
C SER A 114 -9.65 -28.47 -26.51
N GLN A 115 -9.38 -27.21 -26.11
CA GLN A 115 -9.99 -26.65 -24.94
C GLN A 115 -11.43 -26.19 -25.18
N PRO A 116 -12.32 -26.27 -24.14
CA PRO A 116 -13.67 -25.74 -24.21
C PRO A 116 -13.66 -24.22 -24.48
N GLY A 117 -14.38 -23.79 -25.54
CA GLY A 117 -14.42 -22.38 -25.96
C GLY A 117 -13.35 -21.98 -26.98
N GLY A 118 -12.40 -22.87 -27.29
CA GLY A 118 -11.39 -22.68 -28.33
C GLY A 118 -10.24 -21.75 -27.93
N ALA A 119 -9.30 -21.56 -28.86
CA ALA A 119 -8.02 -20.90 -28.57
C ALA A 119 -8.15 -19.47 -28.03
N SER A 120 -9.02 -18.63 -28.59
CA SER A 120 -9.17 -17.23 -28.16
C SER A 120 -9.76 -17.09 -26.77
N VAL A 121 -10.65 -17.97 -26.35
CA VAL A 121 -11.24 -17.95 -25.00
C VAL A 121 -10.21 -18.44 -23.99
N THR A 122 -9.54 -19.54 -24.32
CA THR A 122 -8.51 -20.12 -23.43
C THR A 122 -7.34 -19.18 -23.23
N LEU A 123 -6.83 -18.54 -24.30
CA LEU A 123 -5.74 -17.57 -24.19
C LEU A 123 -6.13 -16.37 -23.30
N ARG A 124 -7.34 -15.81 -23.46
CA ARG A 124 -7.79 -14.73 -22.60
C ARG A 124 -7.85 -15.15 -21.13
N LYS A 125 -8.40 -16.32 -20.85
CA LYS A 125 -8.46 -16.86 -19.49
C LYS A 125 -7.06 -17.03 -18.88
N LEU A 126 -6.14 -17.63 -19.62
CA LEU A 126 -4.75 -17.81 -19.17
C LEU A 126 -4.02 -16.47 -18.94
N ILE A 127 -4.25 -15.48 -19.80
CA ILE A 127 -3.68 -14.15 -19.65
C ILE A 127 -4.27 -13.44 -18.43
N ASP A 128 -5.57 -13.54 -18.23
CA ASP A 128 -6.23 -12.96 -17.05
C ASP A 128 -5.74 -13.63 -15.76
N GLU A 129 -5.62 -14.95 -15.72
CA GLU A 129 -5.05 -15.70 -14.60
C GLU A 129 -3.59 -15.30 -14.32
N ALA A 130 -2.75 -15.20 -15.35
CA ALA A 130 -1.36 -14.78 -15.22
C ALA A 130 -1.24 -13.33 -14.72
N ARG A 131 -2.11 -12.43 -15.19
CA ARG A 131 -2.15 -11.04 -14.71
C ARG A 131 -2.58 -10.93 -13.26
N HIS A 132 -3.57 -11.71 -12.84
CA HIS A 132 -3.99 -11.75 -11.44
C HIS A 132 -2.88 -12.30 -10.53
N ALA A 133 -2.31 -13.45 -10.89
CA ALA A 133 -1.22 -14.05 -10.13
C ALA A 133 0.01 -13.14 -10.03
N GLY A 134 0.39 -12.47 -11.13
CA GLY A 134 1.48 -11.48 -11.12
C GLY A 134 1.17 -10.25 -10.25
N GLY A 135 -0.09 -9.77 -10.29
CA GLY A 135 -0.54 -8.63 -9.48
C GLY A 135 -0.55 -8.94 -7.98
N GLU A 136 -0.95 -10.13 -7.58
CA GLU A 136 -0.94 -10.55 -6.17
C GLU A 136 0.47 -10.73 -5.62
N GLN A 137 1.36 -11.31 -6.42
CA GLN A 137 2.76 -11.43 -6.02
C GLN A 137 3.44 -10.06 -5.86
N SER A 138 3.12 -9.08 -6.72
CA SER A 138 3.60 -7.70 -6.59
C SER A 138 3.07 -7.05 -5.33
N LYS A 139 1.77 -7.13 -5.09
CA LYS A 139 1.12 -6.60 -3.87
C LYS A 139 1.72 -7.20 -2.60
N ARG A 140 1.99 -8.51 -2.60
CA ARG A 140 2.64 -9.17 -1.47
C ARG A 140 4.03 -8.60 -1.19
N ARG A 141 4.86 -8.46 -2.22
CA ARG A 141 6.20 -7.88 -2.08
C ARG A 141 6.13 -6.44 -1.59
N GLU A 142 5.27 -5.62 -2.17
CA GLU A 142 5.06 -4.23 -1.76
C GLU A 142 4.64 -4.14 -0.29
N SER A 143 3.71 -4.99 0.15
CA SER A 143 3.26 -5.05 1.54
C SER A 143 4.36 -5.55 2.49
N GLN A 144 5.16 -6.55 2.10
CA GLN A 144 6.31 -7.01 2.87
C GLN A 144 7.38 -5.92 3.00
N GLU A 145 7.70 -5.20 1.92
CA GLU A 145 8.64 -4.10 1.92
C GLU A 145 8.17 -2.93 2.79
N ALA A 146 6.89 -2.54 2.67
CA ALA A 146 6.29 -1.49 3.49
C ALA A 146 6.37 -1.84 5.00
N THR A 147 6.01 -3.07 5.34
CA THR A 147 6.09 -3.58 6.71
C THR A 147 7.53 -3.57 7.22
N TYR A 148 8.48 -4.01 6.40
CA TYR A 148 9.90 -4.01 6.74
C TYR A 148 10.45 -2.61 7.01
N TYR A 149 10.15 -1.63 6.14
CA TYR A 149 10.64 -0.25 6.33
C TYR A 149 10.12 0.34 7.64
N PHE A 150 8.84 0.20 7.91
CA PHE A 150 8.25 0.69 9.15
C PHE A 150 8.81 -0.03 10.39
N MET A 151 8.86 -1.36 10.38
CA MET A 151 9.40 -2.14 11.50
C MET A 151 10.85 -1.80 11.79
N THR A 152 11.67 -1.58 10.75
CA THR A 152 13.08 -1.20 10.90
C THR A 152 13.21 0.17 11.58
N ALA A 153 12.36 1.13 11.23
CA ALA A 153 12.40 2.47 11.78
C ALA A 153 11.88 2.53 13.23
N MET A 154 10.81 1.79 13.54
CA MET A 154 10.04 1.95 14.79
C MET A 154 10.24 0.84 15.81
N ALA A 155 10.59 -0.36 15.37
CA ALA A 155 10.59 -1.55 16.20
C ALA A 155 11.93 -2.31 16.20
N GLY A 156 12.99 -1.76 15.60
CA GLY A 156 14.27 -2.45 15.46
C GLY A 156 14.91 -2.94 16.77
N ASN A 157 14.56 -2.31 17.90
CA ASN A 157 15.02 -2.69 19.24
C ASN A 157 13.96 -3.48 20.05
N PHE A 158 12.83 -3.83 19.46
CA PHE A 158 11.77 -4.55 20.14
C PHE A 158 12.11 -6.05 20.27
N HIS A 159 11.58 -6.67 21.30
CA HIS A 159 11.73 -8.10 21.49
C HIS A 159 11.15 -8.87 20.30
N HIS A 160 11.83 -9.93 19.88
CA HIS A 160 11.46 -10.76 18.72
C HIS A 160 11.43 -10.05 17.35
N TYR A 161 12.07 -8.89 17.19
CA TYR A 161 12.11 -8.19 15.91
C TYR A 161 12.64 -9.05 14.76
N GLU A 162 13.77 -9.74 14.96
CA GLU A 162 14.38 -10.61 13.94
C GLU A 162 13.52 -11.84 13.61
N GLU A 163 12.87 -12.43 14.61
CA GLU A 163 11.95 -13.55 14.44
C GLU A 163 10.70 -13.12 13.65
N ALA A 164 10.15 -11.96 13.97
CA ALA A 164 9.03 -11.38 13.24
C ALA A 164 9.38 -11.12 11.76
N LEU A 165 10.56 -10.56 11.47
CA LEU A 165 11.00 -10.39 10.09
C LEU A 165 11.16 -11.71 9.34
N ARG A 166 11.73 -12.74 9.96
CA ARG A 166 11.84 -14.06 9.34
C ARG A 166 10.47 -14.66 9.02
N ALA A 167 9.50 -14.52 9.95
CA ALA A 167 8.14 -14.97 9.73
C ALA A 167 7.44 -14.21 8.60
N LEU A 168 7.62 -12.87 8.52
CA LEU A 168 7.09 -12.02 7.45
C LEU A 168 7.53 -12.51 6.06
N TYR A 169 8.84 -12.73 5.87
CA TYR A 169 9.39 -13.17 4.59
C TYR A 169 9.16 -14.65 4.29
N ALA A 170 8.96 -15.47 5.33
CA ALA A 170 8.56 -16.87 5.17
C ALA A 170 7.07 -17.00 4.80
N GLY A 171 6.27 -15.94 4.94
CA GLY A 171 4.83 -15.98 4.72
C GLY A 171 4.06 -16.67 5.84
N ASP A 172 4.66 -16.80 7.04
CA ASP A 172 4.08 -17.46 8.21
C ASP A 172 3.33 -16.42 9.05
N VAL A 173 2.05 -16.26 8.77
CA VAL A 173 1.18 -15.24 9.36
C VAL A 173 1.00 -15.43 10.87
N ASP A 174 0.85 -16.69 11.32
CA ASP A 174 0.59 -17.01 12.73
C ASP A 174 1.79 -16.65 13.59
N ARG A 175 3.00 -17.07 13.17
CA ARG A 175 4.23 -16.72 13.87
C ARG A 175 4.51 -15.22 13.81
N PHE A 176 4.24 -14.57 12.68
CA PHE A 176 4.44 -13.15 12.56
C PHE A 176 3.62 -12.38 13.60
N TYR A 177 2.31 -12.63 13.67
CA TYR A 177 1.45 -11.96 14.63
C TYR A 177 1.74 -12.34 16.07
N HIS A 178 2.14 -13.58 16.33
CA HIS A 178 2.58 -14.01 17.64
C HIS A 178 3.79 -13.21 18.14
N TYR A 179 4.80 -12.97 17.30
CA TYR A 179 6.01 -12.24 17.67
C TYR A 179 5.80 -10.75 17.92
N ILE A 180 4.79 -10.13 17.31
CA ILE A 180 4.49 -8.71 17.49
C ILE A 180 3.40 -8.44 18.54
N ASP A 181 2.81 -9.48 19.13
CA ASP A 181 1.62 -9.33 20.00
C ASP A 181 1.88 -8.49 21.24
N ASP A 182 3.07 -8.62 21.83
CA ASP A 182 3.49 -7.86 23.02
C ASP A 182 4.00 -6.44 22.71
N TRP A 183 4.01 -6.02 21.45
CA TRP A 183 4.48 -4.69 21.07
C TRP A 183 3.47 -3.61 21.39
N ALA A 184 3.95 -2.35 21.43
CA ALA A 184 3.08 -1.20 21.67
C ALA A 184 1.85 -1.23 20.73
N PRO A 185 0.61 -1.04 21.25
CA PRO A 185 -0.61 -1.27 20.48
C PRO A 185 -0.65 -0.54 19.14
N ASP A 186 -0.32 0.75 19.11
CA ASP A 186 -0.38 1.55 17.88
C ASP A 186 0.66 1.09 16.84
N ILE A 187 1.85 0.66 17.29
CA ILE A 187 2.88 0.08 16.42
C ILE A 187 2.39 -1.24 15.84
N ARG A 188 1.88 -2.13 16.69
CA ARG A 188 1.34 -3.43 16.27
C ARG A 188 0.20 -3.27 15.28
N ASP A 189 -0.75 -2.40 15.56
CA ASP A 189 -1.95 -2.22 14.72
C ASP A 189 -1.59 -1.59 13.37
N TYR A 190 -0.61 -0.69 13.34
CA TYR A 190 -0.11 -0.14 12.08
C TYR A 190 0.68 -1.18 11.27
N ILE A 191 1.47 -2.04 11.92
CA ILE A 191 2.13 -3.18 11.27
C ILE A 191 1.09 -4.12 10.65
N LYS A 192 -0.01 -4.43 11.36
CA LYS A 192 -1.11 -5.25 10.83
C LYS A 192 -1.74 -4.62 9.59
N LYS A 193 -1.91 -3.29 9.58
CA LYS A 193 -2.39 -2.54 8.41
C LYS A 193 -1.45 -2.68 7.22
N LEU A 194 -0.15 -2.45 7.40
CA LEU A 194 0.85 -2.56 6.33
C LEU A 194 1.00 -3.99 5.80
N SER A 195 0.94 -4.99 6.69
CA SER A 195 1.12 -6.41 6.35
C SER A 195 -0.12 -7.11 5.83
N ALA A 196 -1.24 -6.40 5.64
CA ALA A 196 -2.52 -7.00 5.24
C ALA A 196 -2.45 -7.87 3.97
N ASN A 197 -1.58 -7.51 3.02
CA ASN A 197 -1.37 -8.27 1.77
C ASN A 197 -0.01 -8.99 1.75
N ALA A 198 0.72 -9.05 2.87
CA ALA A 198 2.08 -9.61 2.92
C ALA A 198 2.12 -11.14 2.90
N PHE A 199 0.99 -11.77 3.21
CA PHE A 199 0.88 -13.22 3.37
C PHE A 199 0.10 -13.87 2.21
N PRO A 200 0.32 -15.16 1.90
CA PRO A 200 -0.52 -15.88 0.95
C PRO A 200 -1.95 -15.96 1.46
N GLU A 201 -2.94 -15.80 0.57
CA GLU A 201 -4.31 -16.17 0.92
C GLU A 201 -4.34 -17.66 1.24
N GLU A 202 -4.91 -18.05 2.39
CA GLU A 202 -5.14 -19.46 2.71
C GLU A 202 -6.10 -20.02 1.67
N SER A 203 -5.58 -20.91 0.81
CA SER A 203 -6.41 -21.69 -0.10
C SER A 203 -7.17 -22.74 0.73
N PHE A 204 -8.43 -22.47 1.04
CA PHE A 204 -9.37 -23.44 1.59
C PHE A 204 -9.84 -24.42 0.51
#